data_6dcde4917a51ccdad7c16e23e236e2fe
#
_entry.id   6dcde4917a51ccdad7c16e23e236e2fe
#
_cell.length_a   1.000
_cell.length_b   1.000
_cell.length_c   1.000
_cell.angle_alpha   90.00
_cell.angle_beta   90.00
_cell.angle_gamma   90.00
#
_symmetry.space_group_name_H-M   'P 1'
#
loop_
_entity.id
_entity.type
_entity.pdbx_description
1 polymer ?
#
loop_
_entity_poly.entity_id
_entity_poly.type
_entity_poly.pdbx_seq_one_letter_code
_entity_poly.pdbx_strand_id
1 'polypeptide(L)'
;SDDEVLDSLPGYRPNVKGHAKMIKEAARMILAAKQPVLYVGGGVLKARAAGVLRELAELTQIPVVTTLMARGAFPDSHPLCLGMPGMHGTATAVTAMQKSDLLIALGSRFDDRVTGKVAAFAPDAKIIHVDIDPAEQGKVRRPDVPIVGDCRLVIEEIVKAIKDMLQSGEKQADVGPWRSRVSGWREQFPLAYDPSEPGAALKPQFCLEKLRDGAPEGTIVVSGVGQHQMWASQYWKF
;
A
#
# COMPACT_ATOMS: atom_id res chain seq x y z
N SER A 1 36.50 -19.54 -3.95
CA SER A 1 36.10 -18.19 -4.33
C SER A 1 35.05 -17.71 -3.34
N ASP A 2 35.14 -16.46 -2.86
CA ASP A 2 34.30 -15.89 -1.80
C ASP A 2 32.83 -15.77 -2.20
N ASP A 3 32.50 -15.98 -3.46
CA ASP A 3 31.12 -15.91 -3.99
C ASP A 3 30.27 -17.15 -3.64
N GLU A 4 30.84 -18.29 -3.37
CA GLU A 4 30.09 -19.50 -2.97
C GLU A 4 29.56 -19.47 -1.53
N VAL A 5 30.13 -18.62 -0.68
CA VAL A 5 29.76 -18.53 0.75
C VAL A 5 28.47 -17.74 0.95
N LEU A 6 28.05 -16.89 0.00
CA LEU A 6 26.87 -16.03 0.10
C LEU A 6 25.55 -16.70 -0.33
N ASP A 7 25.61 -17.78 -1.09
CA ASP A 7 24.42 -18.46 -1.61
C ASP A 7 23.73 -19.39 -0.60
N SER A 8 24.34 -19.69 0.55
CA SER A 8 23.71 -20.49 1.59
C SER A 8 24.19 -20.13 2.98
N LEU A 9 23.49 -19.21 3.64
CA LEU A 9 23.66 -19.03 5.07
C LEU A 9 23.08 -20.26 5.81
N PRO A 10 23.92 -21.02 6.56
CA PRO A 10 23.41 -22.17 7.30
C PRO A 10 22.29 -21.75 8.25
N GLY A 11 21.12 -22.41 8.16
CA GLY A 11 19.96 -22.13 9.00
C GLY A 11 19.03 -21.02 8.51
N TYR A 12 19.41 -20.21 7.52
CA TYR A 12 18.51 -19.22 6.93
C TYR A 12 17.61 -19.85 5.85
N ARG A 13 16.40 -20.19 6.24
CA ARG A 13 15.37 -20.76 5.35
C ARG A 13 14.06 -19.98 5.51
N PRO A 14 13.94 -18.81 4.88
CA PRO A 14 12.71 -18.02 4.97
C PRO A 14 11.53 -18.78 4.38
N ASN A 15 10.38 -18.71 5.04
CA ASN A 15 9.14 -19.21 4.47
C ASN A 15 8.63 -18.20 3.43
N VAL A 16 8.81 -18.53 2.15
CA VAL A 16 8.40 -17.65 1.03
C VAL A 16 6.98 -17.94 0.55
N LYS A 17 6.43 -19.13 0.84
CA LYS A 17 5.08 -19.50 0.42
C LYS A 17 4.10 -19.31 1.58
N GLY A 18 3.05 -18.52 1.34
CA GLY A 18 1.97 -18.35 2.30
C GLY A 18 1.21 -19.67 2.57
N HIS A 19 0.66 -19.80 3.77
CA HIS A 19 -0.11 -20.99 4.14
C HIS A 19 -1.46 -20.98 3.39
N ALA A 20 -1.76 -22.05 2.65
CA ALA A 20 -2.92 -22.15 1.75
C ALA A 20 -4.28 -21.87 2.44
N LYS A 21 -4.45 -22.32 3.71
CA LYS A 21 -5.67 -22.00 4.49
C LYS A 21 -5.80 -20.50 4.74
N MET A 22 -4.70 -19.82 5.08
CA MET A 22 -4.72 -18.38 5.34
C MET A 22 -4.95 -17.57 4.06
N ILE A 23 -4.40 -18.01 2.93
CA ILE A 23 -4.66 -17.43 1.61
C ILE A 23 -6.14 -17.51 1.25
N LYS A 24 -6.77 -18.67 1.41
CA LYS A 24 -8.21 -18.84 1.17
C LYS A 24 -9.05 -17.97 2.11
N GLU A 25 -8.67 -17.89 3.38
CA GLU A 25 -9.37 -17.02 4.35
C GLU A 25 -9.23 -15.54 3.99
N ALA A 26 -8.02 -15.11 3.60
CA ALA A 26 -7.78 -13.76 3.10
C ALA A 26 -8.67 -13.43 1.89
N ALA A 27 -8.74 -14.34 0.91
CA ALA A 27 -9.59 -14.18 -0.27
C ALA A 27 -11.08 -14.02 0.11
N ARG A 28 -11.60 -14.84 1.03
CA ARG A 28 -12.98 -14.70 1.53
C ARG A 28 -13.21 -13.37 2.22
N MET A 29 -12.30 -12.94 3.09
CA MET A 29 -12.41 -11.66 3.78
C MET A 29 -12.38 -10.49 2.79
N ILE A 30 -11.53 -10.56 1.76
CA ILE A 30 -11.46 -9.55 0.71
C ILE A 30 -12.78 -9.46 -0.05
N LEU A 31 -13.36 -10.60 -0.46
CA LEU A 31 -14.65 -10.62 -1.15
C LEU A 31 -15.82 -10.13 -0.29
N ALA A 32 -15.76 -10.33 1.03
CA ALA A 32 -16.82 -9.94 1.95
C ALA A 32 -16.74 -8.48 2.42
N ALA A 33 -15.59 -7.83 2.31
CA ALA A 33 -15.35 -6.48 2.81
C ALA A 33 -16.11 -5.42 2.00
N LYS A 34 -16.70 -4.45 2.70
CA LYS A 34 -17.45 -3.33 2.09
C LYS A 34 -16.64 -2.05 2.00
N GLN A 35 -15.66 -1.89 2.86
CA GLN A 35 -14.80 -0.70 2.98
C GLN A 35 -13.31 -1.09 3.06
N PRO A 36 -12.82 -1.96 2.15
CA PRO A 36 -11.44 -2.44 2.22
C PRO A 36 -10.43 -1.39 1.72
N VAL A 37 -9.18 -1.52 2.21
CA VAL A 37 -8.03 -0.75 1.74
C VAL A 37 -6.81 -1.66 1.61
N LEU A 38 -6.12 -1.60 0.48
CA LEU A 38 -4.79 -2.19 0.29
C LEU A 38 -3.74 -1.24 0.90
N TYR A 39 -3.11 -1.67 1.98
CA TYR A 39 -2.06 -0.95 2.69
C TYR A 39 -0.69 -1.51 2.29
N VAL A 40 -0.03 -0.81 1.37
CA VAL A 40 1.15 -1.30 0.65
C VAL A 40 2.43 -0.75 1.25
N GLY A 41 3.32 -1.63 1.68
CA GLY A 41 4.63 -1.32 2.21
C GLY A 41 5.79 -1.66 1.26
N GLY A 42 7.01 -1.34 1.67
CA GLY A 42 8.24 -1.55 0.89
C GLY A 42 8.52 -3.02 0.52
N GLY A 43 7.91 -3.97 1.23
CA GLY A 43 8.00 -5.40 0.91
C GLY A 43 7.47 -5.74 -0.48
N VAL A 44 6.47 -5.00 -0.99
CA VAL A 44 5.93 -5.18 -2.34
C VAL A 44 6.97 -4.81 -3.41
N LEU A 45 7.73 -3.72 -3.23
CA LEU A 45 8.80 -3.34 -4.15
C LEU A 45 9.95 -4.35 -4.10
N LYS A 46 10.36 -4.76 -2.90
CA LYS A 46 11.44 -5.76 -2.72
C LYS A 46 11.08 -7.09 -3.37
N ALA A 47 9.83 -7.52 -3.29
CA ALA A 47 9.31 -8.72 -3.94
C ALA A 47 9.04 -8.54 -5.46
N ARG A 48 9.23 -7.33 -6.02
CA ARG A 48 8.86 -7.00 -7.41
C ARG A 48 7.41 -7.33 -7.73
N ALA A 49 6.51 -7.05 -6.78
CA ALA A 49 5.10 -7.46 -6.83
C ALA A 49 4.15 -6.37 -7.38
N ALA A 50 4.66 -5.29 -7.98
CA ALA A 50 3.84 -4.17 -8.46
C ALA A 50 2.78 -4.61 -9.48
N GLY A 51 3.12 -5.52 -10.41
CA GLY A 51 2.19 -6.03 -11.43
C GLY A 51 1.01 -6.79 -10.81
N VAL A 52 1.28 -7.74 -9.92
CA VAL A 52 0.23 -8.52 -9.26
C VAL A 52 -0.55 -7.73 -8.21
N LEU A 53 0.06 -6.70 -7.60
CA LEU A 53 -0.65 -5.73 -6.77
C LEU A 53 -1.69 -4.98 -7.60
N ARG A 54 -1.29 -4.51 -8.79
CA ARG A 54 -2.21 -3.82 -9.70
C ARG A 54 -3.35 -4.74 -10.12
N GLU A 55 -3.05 -5.99 -10.49
CA GLU A 55 -4.07 -6.99 -10.83
C GLU A 55 -5.05 -7.22 -9.67
N LEU A 56 -4.56 -7.36 -8.43
CA LEU A 56 -5.41 -7.48 -7.25
C LEU A 56 -6.33 -6.27 -7.08
N ALA A 57 -5.77 -5.07 -7.16
CA ALA A 57 -6.53 -3.82 -6.99
C ALA A 57 -7.60 -3.66 -8.08
N GLU A 58 -7.26 -3.92 -9.35
CA GLU A 58 -8.17 -3.82 -10.48
C GLU A 58 -9.26 -4.91 -10.44
N LEU A 59 -8.91 -6.14 -10.08
CA LEU A 59 -9.86 -7.25 -9.93
C LEU A 59 -10.90 -6.95 -8.85
N THR A 60 -10.46 -6.44 -7.70
CA THR A 60 -11.31 -6.22 -6.53
C THR A 60 -11.86 -4.81 -6.40
N GLN A 61 -11.34 -3.88 -7.21
CA GLN A 61 -11.69 -2.44 -7.16
C GLN A 61 -11.42 -1.79 -5.80
N ILE A 62 -10.44 -2.31 -5.05
CA ILE A 62 -10.08 -1.83 -3.71
C ILE A 62 -9.09 -0.66 -3.82
N PRO A 63 -9.33 0.46 -3.09
CA PRO A 63 -8.39 1.57 -3.02
C PRO A 63 -7.04 1.19 -2.43
N VAL A 64 -5.98 1.82 -2.93
CA VAL A 64 -4.58 1.53 -2.59
C VAL A 64 -3.94 2.72 -1.91
N VAL A 65 -3.31 2.51 -0.76
CA VAL A 65 -2.40 3.45 -0.12
C VAL A 65 -0.99 2.89 -0.14
N THR A 66 0.00 3.71 -0.47
CA THR A 66 1.41 3.32 -0.53
C THR A 66 2.20 4.06 0.53
N THR A 67 2.86 3.33 1.43
CA THR A 67 3.77 3.97 2.42
C THR A 67 4.90 4.71 1.72
N LEU A 68 5.63 5.55 2.45
CA LEU A 68 6.82 6.23 1.93
C LEU A 68 7.78 5.25 1.25
N MET A 69 8.00 4.08 1.85
CA MET A 69 8.90 3.04 1.32
C MET A 69 8.30 2.25 0.14
N ALA A 70 7.04 2.49 -0.20
CA ALA A 70 6.32 1.83 -1.28
C ALA A 70 5.91 2.80 -2.40
N ARG A 71 6.37 4.06 -2.35
CA ARG A 71 6.09 5.02 -3.43
C ARG A 71 6.61 4.46 -4.75
N GLY A 72 5.79 4.51 -5.80
CA GLY A 72 6.08 3.89 -7.09
C GLY A 72 5.66 2.41 -7.22
N ALA A 73 5.24 1.73 -6.14
CA ALA A 73 4.68 0.37 -6.24
C ALA A 73 3.32 0.32 -6.95
N PHE A 74 2.61 1.43 -6.96
CA PHE A 74 1.31 1.60 -7.61
C PHE A 74 1.26 2.99 -8.24
N PRO A 75 0.81 3.14 -9.51
CA PRO A 75 0.83 4.43 -10.20
C PRO A 75 -0.05 5.48 -9.51
N ASP A 76 0.47 6.67 -9.28
CA ASP A 76 -0.31 7.77 -8.69
C ASP A 76 -1.43 8.28 -9.59
N SER A 77 -1.30 8.07 -10.90
CA SER A 77 -2.34 8.39 -11.89
C SER A 77 -3.52 7.42 -11.86
N HIS A 78 -3.39 6.27 -11.21
CA HIS A 78 -4.46 5.28 -11.17
C HIS A 78 -5.62 5.74 -10.27
N PRO A 79 -6.89 5.59 -10.70
CA PRO A 79 -8.06 6.07 -9.93
C PRO A 79 -8.15 5.48 -8.52
N LEU A 80 -7.66 4.27 -8.31
CA LEU A 80 -7.64 3.60 -7.01
C LEU A 80 -6.49 4.06 -6.10
N CYS A 81 -5.49 4.82 -6.60
CA CYS A 81 -4.39 5.30 -5.78
C CYS A 81 -4.86 6.44 -4.86
N LEU A 82 -4.69 6.31 -3.56
CA LEU A 82 -5.03 7.33 -2.57
C LEU A 82 -3.81 8.14 -2.10
N GLY A 83 -2.61 7.78 -2.58
CA GLY A 83 -1.35 8.39 -2.16
C GLY A 83 -0.77 7.78 -0.89
N MET A 84 0.02 8.56 -0.19
CA MET A 84 0.75 8.12 1.01
C MET A 84 -0.11 8.31 2.27
N PRO A 85 -0.13 7.33 3.21
CA PRO A 85 -0.76 7.47 4.50
C PRO A 85 0.21 8.07 5.54
N GLY A 86 -0.29 8.33 6.74
CA GLY A 86 0.49 8.73 7.91
C GLY A 86 0.58 10.23 8.11
N MET A 87 1.52 10.66 8.94
CA MET A 87 1.66 12.03 9.43
C MET A 87 1.78 13.07 8.30
N HIS A 88 2.44 12.70 7.20
CA HIS A 88 2.62 13.55 6.01
C HIS A 88 1.84 13.02 4.80
N GLY A 89 0.87 12.17 5.06
CA GLY A 89 0.04 11.56 4.03
C GLY A 89 -1.07 12.47 3.53
N THR A 90 -1.79 11.99 2.53
CA THR A 90 -3.01 12.65 2.06
C THR A 90 -4.14 12.44 3.08
N ALA A 91 -4.99 13.44 3.27
CA ALA A 91 -6.17 13.32 4.13
C ALA A 91 -7.05 12.14 3.69
N THR A 92 -7.18 11.93 2.38
CA THR A 92 -7.93 10.82 1.80
C THR A 92 -7.37 9.46 2.22
N ALA A 93 -6.04 9.25 2.10
CA ALA A 93 -5.42 7.98 2.48
C ALA A 93 -5.59 7.69 3.97
N VAL A 94 -5.32 8.69 4.82
CA VAL A 94 -5.48 8.58 6.28
C VAL A 94 -6.93 8.27 6.65
N THR A 95 -7.90 9.02 6.08
CA THR A 95 -9.31 8.83 6.39
C THR A 95 -9.81 7.48 5.89
N ALA A 96 -9.40 7.05 4.69
CA ALA A 96 -9.78 5.75 4.14
C ALA A 96 -9.28 4.59 5.03
N MET A 97 -8.02 4.62 5.46
CA MET A 97 -7.50 3.61 6.39
C MET A 97 -8.27 3.62 7.72
N GLN A 98 -8.54 4.81 8.27
CA GLN A 98 -9.20 4.98 9.56
C GLN A 98 -10.66 4.50 9.56
N LYS A 99 -11.34 4.56 8.41
CA LYS A 99 -12.75 4.19 8.25
C LYS A 99 -12.95 2.85 7.54
N SER A 100 -11.86 2.13 7.26
CA SER A 100 -11.93 0.80 6.63
C SER A 100 -12.53 -0.26 7.56
N ASP A 101 -13.18 -1.25 6.97
CA ASP A 101 -13.59 -2.49 7.64
C ASP A 101 -12.58 -3.62 7.47
N LEU A 102 -11.67 -3.45 6.49
CA LEU A 102 -10.59 -4.39 6.23
C LEU A 102 -9.33 -3.66 5.74
N LEU A 103 -8.23 -3.82 6.47
CA LEU A 103 -6.88 -3.43 6.01
C LEU A 103 -6.13 -4.67 5.53
N ILE A 104 -5.71 -4.64 4.26
CA ILE A 104 -4.86 -5.66 3.67
C ILE A 104 -3.44 -5.11 3.65
N ALA A 105 -2.66 -5.40 4.69
CA ALA A 105 -1.27 -4.96 4.82
C ALA A 105 -0.35 -5.90 4.05
N LEU A 106 0.28 -5.37 3.01
CA LEU A 106 1.16 -6.09 2.09
C LEU A 106 2.60 -5.58 2.23
N GLY A 107 3.46 -6.33 2.93
CA GLY A 107 4.85 -5.97 3.17
C GLY A 107 5.02 -4.67 3.95
N SER A 108 4.16 -4.44 4.94
CA SER A 108 4.09 -3.21 5.73
C SER A 108 4.14 -3.52 7.23
N ARG A 109 5.01 -2.82 7.98
CA ARG A 109 5.31 -3.06 9.39
C ARG A 109 4.36 -2.41 10.40
N PHE A 110 3.35 -1.67 9.96
CA PHE A 110 2.54 -0.81 10.85
C PHE A 110 3.38 0.21 11.64
N ASP A 111 4.26 0.90 10.92
CA ASP A 111 5.16 1.91 11.48
C ASP A 111 4.39 3.02 12.22
N ASP A 112 4.97 3.54 13.30
CA ASP A 112 4.33 4.56 14.16
C ASP A 112 4.05 5.87 13.42
N ARG A 113 4.82 6.19 12.36
CA ARG A 113 4.58 7.37 11.49
C ARG A 113 3.28 7.25 10.70
N VAL A 114 2.75 6.03 10.56
CA VAL A 114 1.46 5.76 9.90
C VAL A 114 0.37 5.54 10.94
N THR A 115 0.63 4.71 11.95
CA THR A 115 -0.39 4.31 12.93
C THR A 115 -0.67 5.39 13.98
N GLY A 116 0.35 6.16 14.36
CA GLY A 116 0.26 7.03 15.53
C GLY A 116 -0.15 6.22 16.77
N LYS A 117 -1.21 6.66 17.47
CA LYS A 117 -1.76 5.93 18.62
C LYS A 117 -2.44 4.63 18.17
N VAL A 118 -1.75 3.51 18.35
CA VAL A 118 -2.17 2.17 17.86
C VAL A 118 -3.60 1.81 18.25
N ALA A 119 -4.03 2.11 19.47
CA ALA A 119 -5.39 1.81 19.95
C ALA A 119 -6.50 2.60 19.21
N ALA A 120 -6.15 3.71 18.55
CA ALA A 120 -7.08 4.54 17.79
C ALA A 120 -6.94 4.33 16.26
N PHE A 121 -5.96 3.55 15.82
CA PHE A 121 -5.69 3.33 14.40
C PHE A 121 -6.64 2.27 13.84
N ALA A 122 -7.46 2.65 12.86
CA ALA A 122 -8.41 1.78 12.17
C ALA A 122 -9.14 0.81 13.14
N PRO A 123 -9.88 1.35 14.15
CA PRO A 123 -10.40 0.53 15.26
C PRO A 123 -11.38 -0.54 14.82
N ASP A 124 -12.12 -0.30 13.73
CA ASP A 124 -13.17 -1.19 13.23
C ASP A 124 -12.64 -2.16 12.15
N ALA A 125 -11.38 -2.00 11.72
CA ALA A 125 -10.81 -2.80 10.64
C ALA A 125 -10.33 -4.16 11.13
N LYS A 126 -10.74 -5.23 10.45
CA LYS A 126 -10.01 -6.50 10.43
C LYS A 126 -8.71 -6.35 9.66
N ILE A 127 -7.73 -7.20 9.95
CA ILE A 127 -6.39 -7.08 9.37
C ILE A 127 -5.95 -8.39 8.73
N ILE A 128 -5.66 -8.32 7.45
CA ILE A 128 -4.83 -9.31 6.76
C ILE A 128 -3.41 -8.75 6.74
N HIS A 129 -2.42 -9.50 7.23
CA HIS A 129 -1.03 -9.06 7.26
C HIS A 129 -0.15 -10.05 6.52
N VAL A 130 0.43 -9.61 5.41
CA VAL A 130 1.40 -10.36 4.61
C VAL A 130 2.78 -9.77 4.84
N ASP A 131 3.68 -10.54 5.41
CA ASP A 131 5.08 -10.17 5.57
C ASP A 131 5.97 -11.40 5.46
N ILE A 132 7.19 -11.23 4.95
CA ILE A 132 8.18 -12.31 4.86
C ILE A 132 8.83 -12.59 6.23
N ASP A 133 8.86 -11.58 7.10
CA ASP A 133 9.39 -11.70 8.46
C ASP A 133 8.29 -12.13 9.44
N PRO A 134 8.37 -13.35 10.00
CA PRO A 134 7.39 -13.82 10.97
C PRO A 134 7.38 -12.97 12.26
N ALA A 135 8.46 -12.24 12.58
CA ALA A 135 8.54 -11.39 13.76
C ALA A 135 7.69 -10.11 13.65
N GLU A 136 7.32 -9.70 12.44
CA GLU A 136 6.42 -8.57 12.24
C GLU A 136 4.95 -8.93 12.49
N GLN A 137 4.60 -10.23 12.49
CA GLN A 137 3.22 -10.69 12.71
C GLN A 137 2.76 -10.42 14.14
N GLY A 138 1.81 -9.50 14.28
CA GLY A 138 1.24 -9.16 15.61
C GLY A 138 2.11 -8.25 16.49
N LYS A 139 3.23 -7.76 15.99
CA LYS A 139 4.15 -6.89 16.74
C LYS A 139 3.52 -5.54 17.13
N VAL A 140 2.80 -4.92 16.25
CA VAL A 140 2.10 -3.63 16.46
C VAL A 140 0.58 -3.82 16.49
N ARG A 141 0.04 -4.47 15.49
CA ARG A 141 -1.39 -4.80 15.37
C ARG A 141 -1.55 -6.30 15.20
N ARG A 142 -2.41 -6.91 16.02
CA ARG A 142 -2.73 -8.33 15.88
C ARG A 142 -3.54 -8.54 14.59
N PRO A 143 -3.06 -9.34 13.64
CA PRO A 143 -3.82 -9.64 12.42
C PRO A 143 -4.91 -10.69 12.69
N ASP A 144 -6.02 -10.59 11.97
CA ASP A 144 -7.04 -11.64 11.89
C ASP A 144 -6.56 -12.78 10.99
N VAL A 145 -5.85 -12.43 9.92
CA VAL A 145 -5.23 -13.41 9.01
C VAL A 145 -3.75 -13.08 8.83
N PRO A 146 -2.85 -13.71 9.60
CA PRO A 146 -1.41 -13.61 9.40
C PRO A 146 -0.97 -14.51 8.25
N ILE A 147 -0.15 -13.99 7.34
CA ILE A 147 0.45 -14.74 6.24
C ILE A 147 1.94 -14.45 6.18
N VAL A 148 2.76 -15.41 6.59
CA VAL A 148 4.21 -15.33 6.42
C VAL A 148 4.57 -15.83 5.03
N GLY A 149 5.18 -14.95 4.21
CA GLY A 149 5.55 -15.29 2.84
C GLY A 149 6.01 -14.09 2.02
N ASP A 150 6.57 -14.37 0.87
CA ASP A 150 6.94 -13.35 -0.12
C ASP A 150 5.70 -12.67 -0.68
N CYS A 151 5.70 -11.33 -0.72
CA CYS A 151 4.52 -10.56 -1.14
C CYS A 151 4.04 -10.93 -2.54
N ARG A 152 4.94 -11.18 -3.50
CA ARG A 152 4.55 -11.51 -4.87
C ARG A 152 3.84 -12.86 -4.90
N LEU A 153 4.45 -13.88 -4.33
CA LEU A 153 3.88 -15.24 -4.33
C LEU A 153 2.55 -15.29 -3.58
N VAL A 154 2.45 -14.58 -2.45
CA VAL A 154 1.20 -14.55 -1.67
C VAL A 154 0.09 -13.79 -2.42
N ILE A 155 0.39 -12.64 -3.04
CA ILE A 155 -0.60 -11.89 -3.81
C ILE A 155 -1.07 -12.69 -5.04
N GLU A 156 -0.17 -13.36 -5.76
CA GLU A 156 -0.50 -14.26 -6.87
C GLU A 156 -1.52 -15.33 -6.44
N GLU A 157 -1.27 -15.99 -5.30
CA GLU A 157 -2.17 -17.01 -4.77
C GLU A 157 -3.51 -16.44 -4.25
N ILE A 158 -3.52 -15.22 -3.67
CA ILE A 158 -4.76 -14.53 -3.28
C ILE A 158 -5.59 -14.21 -4.54
N VAL A 159 -4.97 -13.64 -5.57
CA VAL A 159 -5.65 -13.33 -6.85
C VAL A 159 -6.25 -14.58 -7.46
N LYS A 160 -5.47 -15.67 -7.51
CA LYS A 160 -5.96 -16.96 -7.98
C LYS A 160 -7.16 -17.45 -7.18
N ALA A 161 -7.06 -17.45 -5.85
CA ALA A 161 -8.15 -17.90 -4.97
C ALA A 161 -9.41 -17.05 -5.15
N ILE A 162 -9.29 -15.73 -5.32
CA ILE A 162 -10.42 -14.84 -5.61
C ILE A 162 -11.06 -15.19 -6.94
N LYS A 163 -10.27 -15.37 -7.99
CA LYS A 163 -10.80 -15.77 -9.32
C LYS A 163 -11.54 -17.09 -9.27
N ASP A 164 -10.96 -18.11 -8.61
CA ASP A 164 -11.56 -19.41 -8.45
C ASP A 164 -12.92 -19.32 -7.70
N MET A 165 -12.98 -18.52 -6.63
CA MET A 165 -14.21 -18.28 -5.85
C MET A 165 -15.28 -17.58 -6.69
N LEU A 166 -14.92 -16.54 -7.44
CA LEU A 166 -15.85 -15.84 -8.32
C LEU A 166 -16.38 -16.75 -9.44
N GLN A 167 -15.53 -17.59 -10.02
CA GLN A 167 -15.92 -18.58 -11.03
C GLN A 167 -16.84 -19.67 -10.45
N SER A 168 -16.69 -20.02 -9.17
CA SER A 168 -17.58 -20.98 -8.48
C SER A 168 -18.91 -20.37 -8.04
N GLY A 169 -19.14 -19.08 -8.33
CA GLY A 169 -20.40 -18.41 -8.06
C GLY A 169 -20.42 -17.59 -6.76
N GLU A 170 -19.31 -17.51 -6.02
CA GLU A 170 -19.19 -16.56 -4.92
C GLU A 170 -19.27 -15.13 -5.45
N LYS A 171 -19.76 -14.21 -4.63
CA LYS A 171 -19.92 -12.80 -5.02
C LYS A 171 -19.05 -11.91 -4.16
N GLN A 172 -18.44 -10.91 -4.79
CA GLN A 172 -17.84 -9.82 -4.05
C GLN A 172 -18.90 -8.87 -3.51
N ALA A 173 -18.72 -8.37 -2.30
CA ALA A 173 -19.52 -7.27 -1.76
C ALA A 173 -19.36 -6.03 -2.65
N ASP A 174 -20.43 -5.23 -2.76
CA ASP A 174 -20.37 -4.00 -3.54
C ASP A 174 -19.52 -2.95 -2.83
N VAL A 175 -18.37 -2.64 -3.42
CA VAL A 175 -17.44 -1.60 -2.96
C VAL A 175 -17.69 -0.24 -3.62
N GLY A 176 -18.68 -0.12 -4.49
CA GLY A 176 -19.03 1.13 -5.19
C GLY A 176 -19.31 2.29 -4.24
N PRO A 177 -20.20 2.12 -3.23
CA PRO A 177 -20.45 3.16 -2.24
C PRO A 177 -19.20 3.61 -1.48
N TRP A 178 -18.31 2.67 -1.16
CA TRP A 178 -17.03 2.99 -0.52
C TRP A 178 -16.13 3.83 -1.42
N ARG A 179 -15.97 3.45 -2.68
CA ARG A 179 -15.19 4.20 -3.67
C ARG A 179 -15.73 5.61 -3.87
N SER A 180 -17.04 5.76 -3.96
CA SER A 180 -17.68 7.07 -4.07
C SER A 180 -17.39 7.95 -2.86
N ARG A 181 -17.46 7.37 -1.66
CA ARG A 181 -17.13 8.09 -0.41
C ARG A 181 -15.67 8.54 -0.37
N VAL A 182 -14.75 7.66 -0.77
CA VAL A 182 -13.31 7.97 -0.86
C VAL A 182 -13.03 9.06 -1.91
N SER A 183 -13.71 9.01 -3.06
CA SER A 183 -13.62 10.07 -4.08
C SER A 183 -14.08 11.41 -3.54
N GLY A 184 -15.19 11.44 -2.80
CA GLY A 184 -15.67 12.68 -2.15
C GLY A 184 -14.65 13.29 -1.18
N TRP A 185 -13.91 12.47 -0.42
CA TRP A 185 -12.82 12.98 0.41
C TRP A 185 -11.66 13.55 -0.39
N ARG A 186 -11.34 12.95 -1.54
CA ARG A 186 -10.28 13.48 -2.43
C ARG A 186 -10.65 14.84 -2.99
N GLU A 187 -11.92 15.05 -3.32
CA GLU A 187 -12.45 16.32 -3.80
C GLU A 187 -12.51 17.37 -2.67
N GLN A 188 -12.91 16.95 -1.47
CA GLN A 188 -13.02 17.83 -0.31
C GLN A 188 -11.65 18.25 0.26
N PHE A 189 -10.66 17.36 0.20
CA PHE A 189 -9.33 17.57 0.78
C PHE A 189 -8.23 17.30 -0.28
N PRO A 190 -8.18 18.09 -1.35
CA PRO A 190 -7.15 17.92 -2.37
C PRO A 190 -5.77 18.19 -1.78
N LEU A 191 -4.76 17.48 -2.25
CA LEU A 191 -3.37 17.80 -1.99
C LEU A 191 -3.00 19.00 -2.87
N ALA A 192 -3.16 20.20 -2.34
CA ALA A 192 -2.96 21.44 -3.06
C ALA A 192 -2.04 22.40 -2.27
N TYR A 193 -1.54 23.40 -2.93
CA TYR A 193 -0.79 24.52 -2.35
C TYR A 193 -1.12 25.80 -3.11
N ASP A 194 -1.03 26.94 -2.41
CA ASP A 194 -1.21 28.23 -3.06
C ASP A 194 0.00 28.55 -3.93
N PRO A 195 -0.19 29.09 -5.13
CA PRO A 195 0.92 29.54 -5.98
C PRO A 195 1.74 30.63 -5.29
N SER A 196 2.99 30.80 -5.71
CA SER A 196 3.79 31.93 -5.26
C SER A 196 3.29 33.22 -5.90
N GLU A 197 3.30 34.31 -5.15
CA GLU A 197 3.07 35.65 -5.69
C GLU A 197 4.17 36.02 -6.71
N PRO A 198 3.87 36.85 -7.71
CA PRO A 198 4.85 37.33 -8.67
C PRO A 198 6.07 37.97 -7.96
N GLY A 199 7.26 37.49 -8.28
CA GLY A 199 8.51 37.96 -7.66
C GLY A 199 8.86 37.33 -6.32
N ALA A 200 8.00 36.50 -5.73
CA ALA A 200 8.29 35.75 -4.52
C ALA A 200 9.11 34.46 -4.81
N ALA A 201 9.70 33.89 -3.76
CA ALA A 201 10.40 32.61 -3.87
C ALA A 201 9.46 31.48 -4.34
N LEU A 202 9.98 30.60 -5.19
CA LEU A 202 9.23 29.43 -5.67
C LEU A 202 8.91 28.48 -4.52
N LYS A 203 7.71 27.93 -4.52
CA LYS A 203 7.32 26.88 -3.57
C LYS A 203 7.98 25.55 -3.93
N PRO A 204 8.46 24.78 -2.94
CA PRO A 204 9.07 23.48 -3.18
C PRO A 204 8.16 22.50 -3.96
N GLN A 205 6.87 22.57 -3.69
CA GLN A 205 5.85 21.75 -4.37
C GLN A 205 5.86 22.04 -5.88
N PHE A 206 5.83 23.31 -6.26
CA PHE A 206 5.89 23.73 -7.65
C PHE A 206 7.18 23.26 -8.34
N CYS A 207 8.32 23.41 -7.65
CA CYS A 207 9.60 22.96 -8.19
C CYS A 207 9.61 21.44 -8.46
N LEU A 208 9.05 20.65 -7.54
CA LEU A 208 8.96 19.19 -7.70
C LEU A 208 8.05 18.78 -8.86
N GLU A 209 6.91 19.43 -9.00
CA GLU A 209 6.00 19.18 -10.13
C GLU A 209 6.69 19.52 -11.46
N LYS A 210 7.37 20.66 -11.55
CA LYS A 210 8.10 21.05 -12.77
C LYS A 210 9.29 20.15 -13.07
N LEU A 211 10.01 19.71 -12.05
CA LEU A 211 11.06 18.70 -12.21
C LEU A 211 10.49 17.37 -12.71
N ARG A 212 9.33 16.94 -12.18
CA ARG A 212 8.65 15.73 -12.64
C ARG A 212 8.17 15.84 -14.09
N ASP A 213 7.58 17.00 -14.47
CA ASP A 213 7.11 17.25 -15.82
C ASP A 213 8.25 17.19 -16.86
N GLY A 214 9.44 17.66 -16.49
CA GLY A 214 10.62 17.65 -17.35
C GLY A 214 11.47 16.38 -17.25
N ALA A 215 11.20 15.48 -16.31
CA ALA A 215 11.98 14.27 -16.12
C ALA A 215 11.61 13.18 -17.12
N PRO A 216 12.60 12.45 -17.68
CA PRO A 216 12.34 11.29 -18.53
C PRO A 216 11.49 10.22 -17.83
N GLU A 217 10.77 9.42 -18.60
CA GLU A 217 10.13 8.22 -18.09
C GLU A 217 11.17 7.28 -17.48
N GLY A 218 10.82 6.62 -16.37
CA GLY A 218 11.74 5.74 -15.65
C GLY A 218 12.76 6.45 -14.75
N THR A 219 12.64 7.77 -14.56
CA THR A 219 13.51 8.52 -13.64
C THR A 219 13.43 7.95 -12.21
N ILE A 220 14.59 7.64 -11.64
CA ILE A 220 14.74 7.22 -10.25
C ILE A 220 14.91 8.44 -9.36
N VAL A 221 14.04 8.60 -8.37
CA VAL A 221 14.11 9.70 -7.40
C VAL A 221 14.86 9.23 -6.16
N VAL A 222 15.95 9.90 -5.85
CA VAL A 222 16.74 9.69 -4.62
C VAL A 222 16.69 10.96 -3.79
N SER A 223 16.34 10.85 -2.52
CA SER A 223 16.29 11.98 -1.61
C SER A 223 16.95 11.66 -0.28
N GLY A 224 17.53 12.69 0.38
CA GLY A 224 17.89 12.61 1.79
C GLY A 224 16.64 12.69 2.69
N VAL A 225 16.85 12.71 4.00
CA VAL A 225 15.77 12.80 5.00
C VAL A 225 15.50 14.29 5.35
N GLY A 226 14.23 14.69 5.29
CA GLY A 226 13.81 16.06 5.64
C GLY A 226 12.52 16.46 4.95
N GLN A 227 12.18 17.74 5.00
CA GLN A 227 10.97 18.29 4.37
C GLN A 227 10.91 17.99 2.86
N HIS A 228 12.05 18.08 2.17
CA HIS A 228 12.15 17.77 0.74
C HIS A 228 11.74 16.33 0.41
N GLN A 229 12.03 15.36 1.28
CA GLN A 229 11.57 13.98 1.12
C GLN A 229 10.04 13.90 1.20
N MET A 230 9.44 14.61 2.16
CA MET A 230 7.98 14.62 2.32
C MET A 230 7.31 15.26 1.11
N TRP A 231 7.81 16.41 0.65
CA TRP A 231 7.30 17.05 -0.57
C TRP A 231 7.48 16.17 -1.80
N ALA A 232 8.63 15.50 -1.96
CA ALA A 232 8.85 14.57 -3.06
C ALA A 232 7.84 13.41 -3.03
N SER A 233 7.57 12.84 -1.85
CA SER A 233 6.59 11.75 -1.71
C SER A 233 5.14 12.18 -1.97
N GLN A 234 4.83 13.47 -1.83
CA GLN A 234 3.50 14.03 -2.05
C GLN A 234 3.30 14.52 -3.50
N TYR A 235 4.26 15.25 -4.05
CA TYR A 235 4.11 16.00 -5.30
C TYR A 235 4.84 15.39 -6.50
N TRP A 236 5.79 14.48 -6.29
CA TRP A 236 6.35 13.70 -7.38
C TRP A 236 5.37 12.56 -7.71
N LYS A 237 4.79 12.61 -8.89
CA LYS A 237 3.87 11.57 -9.38
C LYS A 237 4.70 10.40 -9.94
N PHE A 238 4.59 9.23 -9.31
CA PHE A 238 5.26 7.99 -9.71
C PHE A 238 4.45 7.20 -10.73
#